data_514f1707732508564b8c4080e2fa38f9
#
_entry.id   514f1707732508564b8c4080e2fa38f9
#
_cell.length_a   1.000
_cell.length_b   1.000
_cell.length_c   1.000
_cell.angle_alpha   90.00
_cell.angle_beta   90.00
_cell.angle_gamma   90.00
#
_symmetry.space_group_name_H-M   'P 1'
#
loop_
_entity.id
_entity.type
_entity.pdbx_description
1 polymer ?
#
loop_
_entity_poly.entity_id
_entity_poly.type
_entity_poly.pdbx_seq_one_letter_code
_entity_poly.pdbx_strand_id
1 'polypeptide(L)'
;MSEGRELLIRAIRNGIVIDHIPSEKVFAIVEILKLKEYSERITVAANMPSSSLGRKGIIKIEEKILEEKELNNIALLAPNVTINIIEDYKVIEKTKLDRLDKVIGLMKCDN
;
A
#
# COMPACT_ATOMS: atom_id res chain seq x y z
N MET A 1 23.41 2.22 3.34
CA MET A 1 23.58 3.33 2.41
C MET A 1 22.25 3.81 1.90
N SER A 2 22.07 5.11 1.84
CA SER A 2 20.80 5.66 1.38
C SER A 2 20.55 5.31 -0.08
N GLU A 3 21.58 5.24 -0.88
CA GLU A 3 21.46 4.94 -2.28
C GLU A 3 20.87 3.54 -2.51
N GLY A 4 21.33 2.57 -1.75
CA GLY A 4 20.78 1.21 -1.87
C GLY A 4 19.34 1.16 -1.44
N ARG A 5 19.01 1.91 -0.38
CA ARG A 5 17.65 1.96 0.11
C ARG A 5 16.73 2.61 -0.92
N GLU A 6 17.22 3.64 -1.58
CA GLU A 6 16.42 4.31 -2.61
C GLU A 6 16.11 3.39 -3.76
N LEU A 7 17.06 2.55 -4.15
CA LEU A 7 16.81 1.61 -5.22
C LEU A 7 15.71 0.62 -4.86
N LEU A 8 15.68 0.20 -3.60
CA LEU A 8 14.68 -0.75 -3.16
C LEU A 8 13.27 -0.17 -3.17
N ILE A 9 13.15 1.14 -2.90
CA ILE A 9 11.85 1.76 -2.79
C ILE A 9 11.60 2.81 -3.86
N ARG A 10 12.34 2.73 -4.96
CA ARG A 10 12.17 3.73 -6.02
C ARG A 10 10.75 3.67 -6.57
N ALA A 11 10.33 4.79 -7.10
CA ALA A 11 8.97 4.96 -7.57
C ALA A 11 8.67 4.04 -8.73
N ILE A 12 7.42 3.63 -8.81
CA ILE A 12 6.90 2.90 -9.96
C ILE A 12 6.24 3.90 -10.89
N ARG A 13 6.09 3.50 -12.15
CA ARG A 13 5.50 4.41 -13.12
C ARG A 13 4.00 4.58 -12.87
N ASN A 14 3.29 3.48 -12.83
CA ASN A 14 1.85 3.49 -12.55
C ASN A 14 1.55 2.36 -11.60
N GLY A 15 0.60 2.59 -10.71
CA GLY A 15 0.18 1.54 -9.79
C GLY A 15 -0.12 2.11 -8.42
N ILE A 16 0.11 1.31 -7.40
CA ILE A 16 -0.16 1.75 -6.03
C ILE A 16 1.01 1.39 -5.13
N VAL A 17 1.14 2.16 -4.06
CA VAL A 17 2.08 1.86 -2.99
C VAL A 17 1.29 1.87 -1.69
N ILE A 18 1.32 0.75 -0.99
CA ILE A 18 0.69 0.64 0.33
C ILE A 18 1.79 0.80 1.36
N ASP A 19 1.73 1.87 2.13
CA ASP A 19 2.78 2.22 3.08
C ASP A 19 2.24 2.20 4.50
N HIS A 20 3.16 2.26 5.45
CA HIS A 20 2.84 2.28 6.88
C HIS A 20 2.09 1.03 7.32
N ILE A 21 2.43 -0.10 6.73
CA ILE A 21 1.83 -1.36 7.12
C ILE A 21 2.59 -1.89 8.33
N PRO A 22 1.90 -2.25 9.43
CA PRO A 22 2.61 -2.95 10.52
C PRO A 22 3.27 -4.19 9.95
N SER A 23 4.54 -4.40 10.29
CA SER A 23 5.31 -5.47 9.66
C SER A 23 4.63 -6.83 9.73
N GLU A 24 3.99 -7.12 10.84
CA GLU A 24 3.34 -8.43 10.98
C GLU A 24 2.12 -8.59 10.10
N LYS A 25 1.64 -7.51 9.46
CA LYS A 25 0.47 -7.58 8.61
C LYS A 25 0.80 -7.63 7.12
N VAL A 26 2.07 -7.46 6.77
CA VAL A 26 2.47 -7.34 5.37
C VAL A 26 2.02 -8.56 4.57
N PHE A 27 2.34 -9.75 5.07
CA PHE A 27 2.04 -10.95 4.29
C PHE A 27 0.56 -11.28 4.30
N ALA A 28 -0.18 -10.84 5.31
CA ALA A 28 -1.63 -10.98 5.29
C ALA A 28 -2.23 -10.16 4.15
N ILE A 29 -1.70 -8.96 3.92
CA ILE A 29 -2.19 -8.14 2.81
C ILE A 29 -1.82 -8.77 1.47
N VAL A 30 -0.62 -9.31 1.37
CA VAL A 30 -0.24 -10.04 0.15
C VAL A 30 -1.24 -11.14 -0.15
N GLU A 31 -1.68 -11.85 0.89
CA GLU A 31 -2.63 -12.93 0.72
C GLU A 31 -4.00 -12.45 0.26
N ILE A 32 -4.53 -11.42 0.93
CA ILE A 32 -5.89 -11.01 0.58
C ILE A 32 -5.96 -10.35 -0.78
N LEU A 33 -4.88 -9.77 -1.24
CA LEU A 33 -4.84 -9.19 -2.57
C LEU A 33 -4.45 -10.21 -3.63
N LYS A 34 -4.17 -11.45 -3.21
CA LYS A 34 -3.81 -12.55 -4.12
C LYS A 34 -2.64 -12.20 -5.00
N LEU A 35 -1.63 -11.58 -4.39
CA LEU A 35 -0.52 -11.07 -5.17
C LEU A 35 0.38 -12.18 -5.72
N LYS A 36 0.27 -13.39 -5.17
CA LYS A 36 1.02 -14.52 -5.73
C LYS A 36 0.61 -14.82 -7.17
N GLU A 37 -0.62 -14.45 -7.53
CA GLU A 37 -1.14 -14.72 -8.86
C GLU A 37 -1.03 -13.52 -9.79
N TYR A 38 -0.46 -12.43 -9.29
CA TYR A 38 -0.38 -11.20 -10.06
C TYR A 38 0.79 -11.26 -11.03
N SER A 39 0.58 -10.81 -12.25
CA SER A 39 1.58 -10.96 -13.30
C SER A 39 2.53 -9.78 -13.42
N GLU A 40 2.19 -8.63 -12.88
CA GLU A 40 3.06 -7.47 -12.96
C GLU A 40 4.02 -7.44 -11.79
N ARG A 41 4.96 -6.49 -11.82
CA ARG A 41 5.98 -6.42 -10.80
C ARG A 41 5.40 -6.03 -9.45
N ILE A 42 5.84 -6.73 -8.42
CA ILE A 42 5.45 -6.45 -7.05
C ILE A 42 6.72 -6.34 -6.21
N THR A 43 6.77 -5.34 -5.35
CA THR A 43 7.86 -5.20 -4.39
C THR A 43 7.27 -5.23 -3.00
N VAL A 44 7.79 -6.13 -2.16
CA VAL A 44 7.32 -6.26 -0.79
C VAL A 44 8.51 -6.08 0.14
N ALA A 45 8.37 -5.20 1.10
CA ALA A 45 9.39 -4.99 2.11
C ALA A 45 8.75 -5.04 3.48
N ALA A 46 9.44 -5.66 4.42
CA ALA A 46 8.97 -5.75 5.80
C ALA A 46 10.10 -5.40 6.73
N ASN A 47 9.74 -5.08 7.97
CA ASN A 47 10.71 -4.80 9.03
C ASN A 47 11.57 -3.56 8.73
N MET A 48 11.01 -2.61 8.01
CA MET A 48 11.70 -1.35 7.74
C MET A 48 11.56 -0.42 8.93
N PRO A 49 12.58 0.38 9.24
CA PRO A 49 12.48 1.31 10.36
C PRO A 49 11.36 2.32 10.15
N SER A 50 10.65 2.63 11.20
CA SER A 50 9.56 3.60 11.15
C SER A 50 9.49 4.31 12.49
N SER A 51 9.43 5.64 12.44
CA SER A 51 9.36 6.41 13.68
C SER A 51 8.03 6.25 14.39
N SER A 52 6.97 5.96 13.65
CA SER A 52 5.63 5.87 14.26
C SER A 52 5.26 4.44 14.63
N LEU A 53 5.77 3.44 13.91
CA LEU A 53 5.36 2.07 14.13
C LEU A 53 6.47 1.18 14.68
N GLY A 54 7.68 1.73 14.85
CA GLY A 54 8.82 0.91 15.16
C GLY A 54 9.34 0.20 13.94
N ARG A 55 8.52 -0.66 13.35
CA ARG A 55 8.85 -1.33 12.10
C ARG A 55 7.62 -1.32 11.20
N LYS A 56 7.85 -1.16 9.93
CA LYS A 56 6.75 -1.11 8.97
C LYS A 56 7.07 -1.91 7.74
N GLY A 57 6.05 -2.13 6.93
CA GLY A 57 6.21 -2.73 5.63
C GLY A 57 5.67 -1.83 4.55
N ILE A 58 6.09 -2.09 3.33
CA ILE A 58 5.64 -1.38 2.14
C ILE A 58 5.39 -2.41 1.05
N ILE A 59 4.29 -2.24 0.32
CA ILE A 59 4.00 -3.08 -0.83
C ILE A 59 3.78 -2.17 -2.02
N LYS A 60 4.56 -2.38 -3.07
CA LYS A 60 4.41 -1.66 -4.33
C LYS A 60 3.88 -2.62 -5.38
N ILE A 61 2.82 -2.23 -6.06
CA ILE A 61 2.20 -3.09 -7.06
C ILE A 61 2.04 -2.28 -8.33
N GLU A 62 2.75 -2.68 -9.39
CA GLU A 62 2.68 -1.97 -10.66
C GLU A 62 1.39 -2.30 -11.39
N GLU A 63 0.82 -1.31 -12.03
CA GLU A 63 -0.37 -1.42 -12.87
C GLU A 63 -1.60 -1.92 -12.13
N LYS A 64 -1.69 -1.68 -10.83
CA LYS A 64 -2.80 -2.15 -10.02
C LYS A 64 -3.70 -0.99 -9.62
N ILE A 65 -5.00 -1.21 -9.70
CA ILE A 65 -6.01 -0.31 -9.15
C ILE A 65 -6.78 -1.11 -8.12
N LEU A 66 -6.88 -0.56 -6.91
CA LEU A 66 -7.60 -1.27 -5.86
C LEU A 66 -9.10 -1.05 -5.97
N GLU A 67 -9.85 -2.13 -5.85
CA GLU A 67 -11.29 -2.07 -5.80
C GLU A 67 -11.75 -1.75 -4.40
N GLU A 68 -12.98 -1.30 -4.28
CA GLU A 68 -13.55 -0.95 -2.99
C GLU A 68 -13.46 -2.09 -1.99
N LYS A 69 -13.77 -3.29 -2.45
CA LYS A 69 -13.72 -4.46 -1.59
C LYS A 69 -12.31 -4.76 -1.12
N GLU A 70 -11.33 -4.53 -1.98
CA GLU A 70 -9.94 -4.71 -1.58
C GLU A 70 -9.53 -3.69 -0.53
N LEU A 71 -9.94 -2.45 -0.70
CA LEU A 71 -9.65 -1.40 0.28
C LEU A 71 -10.28 -1.73 1.63
N ASN A 72 -11.51 -2.22 1.62
CA ASN A 72 -12.18 -2.59 2.85
C ASN A 72 -11.45 -3.74 3.55
N ASN A 73 -10.99 -4.71 2.80
CA ASN A 73 -10.28 -5.83 3.38
C ASN A 73 -8.95 -5.39 4.00
N ILE A 74 -8.26 -4.48 3.33
CA ILE A 74 -7.02 -3.95 3.87
C ILE A 74 -7.30 -3.17 5.16
N ALA A 75 -8.36 -2.38 5.17
CA ALA A 75 -8.70 -1.59 6.34
C ALA A 75 -9.02 -2.46 7.55
N LEU A 76 -9.62 -3.62 7.31
CA LEU A 76 -9.90 -4.55 8.41
C LEU A 76 -8.63 -5.14 8.99
N LEU A 77 -7.65 -5.40 8.15
CA LEU A 77 -6.39 -5.98 8.60
C LEU A 77 -5.44 -4.94 9.20
N ALA A 78 -5.37 -3.78 8.58
CA ALA A 78 -4.38 -2.78 8.95
C ALA A 78 -4.98 -1.39 8.75
N PRO A 79 -5.73 -0.89 9.73
CA PRO A 79 -6.54 0.31 9.52
C PRO A 79 -5.76 1.60 9.30
N ASN A 80 -4.50 1.66 9.61
CA ASN A 80 -3.80 2.94 9.49
C ASN A 80 -2.80 2.99 8.35
N VAL A 81 -2.95 2.10 7.37
CA VAL A 81 -2.06 2.13 6.22
C VAL A 81 -2.37 3.32 5.34
N THR A 82 -1.41 3.70 4.53
CA THR A 82 -1.55 4.77 3.56
C THR A 82 -1.52 4.17 2.17
N ILE A 83 -2.50 4.52 1.35
CA ILE A 83 -2.55 4.09 -0.03
C ILE A 83 -2.14 5.27 -0.91
N ASN A 84 -1.10 5.07 -1.70
CA ASN A 84 -0.64 6.08 -2.65
C ASN A 84 -0.92 5.58 -4.05
N ILE A 85 -1.59 6.41 -4.84
CA ILE A 85 -1.85 6.09 -6.23
C ILE A 85 -0.80 6.80 -7.06
N ILE A 86 -0.13 6.05 -7.92
CA ILE A 86 0.99 6.55 -8.70
C ILE A 86 0.60 6.59 -10.16
N GLU A 87 0.84 7.73 -10.80
CA GLU A 87 0.69 7.87 -12.23
C GLU A 87 1.86 8.66 -12.76
N ASP A 88 2.50 8.11 -13.78
CA ASP A 88 3.62 8.77 -14.44
C ASP A 88 4.69 9.16 -13.42
N TYR A 89 5.00 8.23 -12.53
CA TYR A 89 6.03 8.37 -11.48
C TYR A 89 5.67 9.38 -10.39
N LYS A 90 4.43 9.85 -10.35
CA LYS A 90 4.03 10.85 -9.37
C LYS A 90 2.90 10.33 -8.52
N VAL A 91 2.92 10.70 -7.25
CA VAL A 91 1.80 10.40 -6.36
C VAL A 91 0.68 11.37 -6.71
N ILE A 92 -0.39 10.84 -7.28
CA ILE A 92 -1.53 11.69 -7.63
C ILE A 92 -2.60 11.68 -6.56
N GLU A 93 -2.56 10.70 -5.68
CA GLU A 93 -3.52 10.64 -4.59
C GLU A 93 -2.91 9.88 -3.44
N LYS A 94 -3.14 10.38 -2.23
CA LYS A 94 -2.62 9.76 -1.02
C LYS A 94 -3.77 9.69 -0.02
N THR A 95 -4.14 8.49 0.37
CA THR A 95 -5.27 8.25 1.24
C THR A 95 -4.85 7.41 2.42
N LYS A 96 -5.11 7.88 3.62
CA LYS A 96 -4.87 7.10 4.82
C LYS A 96 -6.15 6.36 5.17
N LEU A 97 -6.06 5.03 5.24
CA LEU A 97 -7.20 4.23 5.65
C LEU A 97 -7.30 4.28 7.16
N ASP A 98 -8.47 4.55 7.65
CA ASP A 98 -8.65 4.75 9.08
C ASP A 98 -9.53 3.65 9.63
N ARG A 99 -10.80 3.79 9.38
CA ARG A 99 -11.77 2.80 9.79
C ARG A 99 -12.63 2.46 8.60
N LEU A 100 -13.32 1.35 8.71
CA LEU A 100 -14.12 0.86 7.62
C LEU A 100 -15.15 1.88 7.18
N ASP A 101 -15.81 2.54 8.11
CA ASP A 101 -16.79 3.53 7.75
C ASP A 101 -16.17 4.72 7.04
N LYS A 102 -14.96 5.08 7.41
CA LYS A 102 -14.27 6.16 6.72
C LYS A 102 -13.84 5.77 5.33
N VAL A 103 -13.42 4.53 5.16
CA VAL A 103 -13.06 4.04 3.84
C VAL A 103 -14.25 4.15 2.90
N ILE A 104 -15.42 3.74 3.38
CA ILE A 104 -16.62 3.83 2.58
C ILE A 104 -16.94 5.27 2.24
N GLY A 105 -16.77 6.17 3.20
CA GLY A 105 -17.00 7.59 2.96
C GLY A 105 -16.07 8.14 1.91
N LEU A 106 -14.80 7.74 1.96
CA LEU A 106 -13.83 8.19 0.97
C LEU A 106 -14.21 7.73 -0.41
N MET A 107 -14.65 6.50 -0.55
CA MET A 107 -15.04 6.00 -1.86
C MET A 107 -16.18 6.84 -2.43
N LYS A 108 -17.11 7.23 -1.60
CA LYS A 108 -18.22 8.06 -2.06
C LYS A 108 -17.75 9.44 -2.44
N CYS A 109 -16.84 9.99 -1.66
CA CYS A 109 -16.36 11.35 -1.93
C CYS A 109 -15.62 11.43 -3.24
N ASP A 110 -14.95 10.37 -3.61
CA ASP A 110 -14.13 10.38 -4.82
C ASP A 110 -14.97 10.30 -6.07
N ASN A 111 -16.22 10.00 -5.95
CA ASN A 111 -17.10 9.98 -7.10
C ASN A 111 -17.62 11.37 -7.40
#